data_efa758f9c4d00939e2dc17b723eebdb4
#
_entry.id   efa758f9c4d00939e2dc17b723eebdb4
#
_cell.length_a   1.000
_cell.length_b   1.000
_cell.length_c   1.000
_cell.angle_alpha   90.00
_cell.angle_beta   90.00
_cell.angle_gamma   90.00
#
_symmetry.space_group_name_H-M   'P 1'
#
loop_
_entity.id
_entity.type
_entity.pdbx_description
1 polymer ?
#
loop_
_entity_poly.entity_id
_entity_poly.type
_entity_poly.pdbx_seq_one_letter_code
_entity_poly.pdbx_strand_id
1 'polypeptide(L)'
;ILLVILLGVVPMEGASQSRKATPMHHRTKTNEFIVEPPTLICAGFQWTISGDENRNATVKVRFRKKGTDEWKEALPLLRIGGEKVYGHDQRWVYTTESMFAGSIFNLEQGTIYECNFRLTDADGIEGTAEHTVSITTKSEPRPYEHGMVYHVYPPGYVGRREEPSFTGLNEAYYGTGNTGDWWNVPEPRVQPGDVIMVHAGLYKGNRMK
;
A
#
# COMPACT_ATOMS: atom_id res chain seq x y z
N ILE A 1 18.58 71.50 46.81
CA ILE A 1 19.32 70.29 46.36
C ILE A 1 18.53 69.64 45.27
N LEU A 2 19.01 69.73 43.99
CA LEU A 2 18.35 69.19 42.79
C LEU A 2 19.07 67.91 42.46
N LEU A 3 18.35 66.77 42.50
CA LEU A 3 18.87 65.43 42.16
C LEU A 3 18.54 65.14 40.68
N VAL A 4 19.52 65.17 39.83
CA VAL A 4 19.37 64.77 38.40
C VAL A 4 19.67 63.31 38.28
N ILE A 5 18.66 62.48 37.96
CA ILE A 5 18.82 61.09 37.65
C ILE A 5 19.08 60.93 36.14
N LEU A 6 20.28 60.58 35.74
CA LEU A 6 20.62 60.24 34.36
C LEU A 6 20.22 58.77 34.12
N LEU A 7 19.14 58.56 33.33
CA LEU A 7 18.78 57.26 32.79
C LEU A 7 19.67 56.94 31.58
N GLY A 8 20.61 56.05 31.76
CA GLY A 8 21.41 55.50 30.64
C GLY A 8 20.55 54.57 29.80
N VAL A 9 20.36 54.90 28.54
CA VAL A 9 19.78 54.03 27.53
C VAL A 9 20.89 53.07 27.03
N VAL A 10 20.78 51.79 27.38
CA VAL A 10 21.65 50.76 26.86
C VAL A 10 21.07 50.33 25.50
N PRO A 11 21.81 50.47 24.38
CA PRO A 11 21.34 49.94 23.12
C PRO A 11 21.34 48.40 23.19
N MET A 12 20.16 47.77 23.07
CA MET A 12 20.04 46.34 22.80
C MET A 12 20.47 46.10 21.35
N GLU A 13 21.71 45.67 21.12
CA GLU A 13 22.09 45.07 19.85
C GLU A 13 21.37 43.72 19.72
N GLY A 14 20.25 43.73 19.00
CA GLY A 14 19.57 42.52 18.56
C GLY A 14 20.46 41.81 17.53
N ALA A 15 21.25 40.84 17.97
CA ALA A 15 21.94 39.93 17.08
C ALA A 15 20.87 39.12 16.33
N SER A 16 20.49 39.61 15.15
CA SER A 16 19.75 38.81 14.17
C SER A 16 20.67 37.66 13.72
N GLN A 17 20.49 36.51 14.34
CA GLN A 17 21.07 35.25 13.83
C GLN A 17 20.39 34.97 12.47
N SER A 18 21.07 35.37 11.40
CA SER A 18 20.74 34.89 10.06
C SER A 18 20.76 33.38 10.07
N ARG A 19 19.60 32.73 10.10
CA ARG A 19 19.48 31.28 9.85
C ARG A 19 20.07 31.06 8.46
N LYS A 20 21.26 30.47 8.40
CA LYS A 20 21.81 29.97 7.14
C LYS A 20 20.77 29.06 6.53
N ALA A 21 20.20 29.44 5.40
CA ALA A 21 19.31 28.57 4.64
C ALA A 21 20.08 27.29 4.31
N THR A 22 19.48 26.16 4.65
CA THR A 22 20.03 24.87 4.25
C THR A 22 20.06 24.83 2.71
N PRO A 23 21.16 24.47 2.07
CA PRO A 23 21.21 24.37 0.62
C PRO A 23 20.11 23.43 0.13
N MET A 24 19.28 23.88 -0.78
CA MET A 24 18.27 23.03 -1.43
C MET A 24 18.98 22.08 -2.39
N HIS A 25 18.65 20.80 -2.27
CA HIS A 25 19.15 19.75 -3.14
C HIS A 25 18.13 19.49 -4.25
N HIS A 26 18.25 20.17 -5.38
CA HIS A 26 17.32 20.06 -6.51
C HIS A 26 17.54 18.78 -7.31
N ARG A 27 18.79 18.35 -7.45
CA ARG A 27 19.15 17.13 -8.17
C ARG A 27 18.59 15.90 -7.48
N THR A 28 18.00 14.98 -8.24
CA THR A 28 17.55 13.68 -7.73
C THR A 28 18.71 12.71 -7.58
N LYS A 29 18.85 12.13 -6.39
CA LYS A 29 19.72 10.97 -6.16
C LYS A 29 18.84 9.75 -5.97
N THR A 30 19.05 8.73 -6.82
CA THR A 30 18.28 7.49 -6.76
C THR A 30 18.86 6.52 -5.73
N ASN A 31 17.98 5.87 -4.99
CA ASN A 31 18.30 4.88 -3.97
C ASN A 31 17.70 3.51 -4.39
N GLU A 32 16.99 2.85 -3.49
CA GLU A 32 16.44 1.53 -3.69
C GLU A 32 15.21 1.55 -4.61
N PHE A 33 15.14 0.56 -5.53
CA PHE A 33 13.97 0.29 -6.34
C PHE A 33 13.32 -1.01 -5.86
N ILE A 34 12.07 -0.92 -5.41
CA ILE A 34 11.34 -2.02 -4.78
C ILE A 34 10.18 -2.44 -5.69
N VAL A 35 10.07 -3.73 -5.92
CA VAL A 35 8.93 -4.36 -6.58
C VAL A 35 8.08 -5.02 -5.50
N GLU A 36 6.88 -4.50 -5.30
CA GLU A 36 5.91 -5.08 -4.37
C GLU A 36 5.40 -6.43 -4.89
N PRO A 37 5.00 -7.36 -4.01
CA PRO A 37 4.41 -8.62 -4.44
C PRO A 37 3.20 -8.39 -5.33
N PRO A 38 3.22 -8.81 -6.60
CA PRO A 38 2.10 -8.61 -7.51
C PRO A 38 0.82 -9.30 -7.03
N THR A 39 -0.33 -8.73 -7.37
CA THR A 39 -1.63 -9.34 -7.17
C THR A 39 -2.07 -10.13 -8.42
N LEU A 40 -3.36 -10.46 -8.53
CA LEU A 40 -3.93 -11.08 -9.73
C LEU A 40 -3.89 -10.14 -10.95
N ILE A 41 -4.11 -8.85 -10.74
CA ILE A 41 -4.35 -7.88 -11.81
C ILE A 41 -3.58 -6.56 -11.67
N CYS A 42 -2.70 -6.44 -10.69
CA CYS A 42 -1.86 -5.26 -10.53
C CYS A 42 -0.49 -5.57 -9.91
N ALA A 43 0.44 -4.65 -10.13
CA ALA A 43 1.78 -4.69 -9.53
C ALA A 43 2.15 -3.30 -9.03
N GLY A 44 2.66 -3.22 -7.80
CA GLY A 44 3.11 -2.01 -7.15
C GLY A 44 4.63 -1.84 -7.21
N PHE A 45 5.07 -0.59 -7.20
CA PHE A 45 6.49 -0.23 -7.29
C PHE A 45 6.78 0.99 -6.42
N GLN A 46 7.95 0.99 -5.82
CA GLN A 46 8.49 2.12 -5.08
C GLN A 46 9.93 2.37 -5.52
N TRP A 47 10.29 3.62 -5.64
CA TRP A 47 11.65 4.03 -5.94
C TRP A 47 12.05 5.12 -4.98
N THR A 48 12.83 4.77 -3.96
CA THR A 48 13.27 5.73 -2.95
C THR A 48 14.34 6.65 -3.54
N ILE A 49 14.29 7.90 -3.15
CA ILE A 49 15.20 8.94 -3.62
C ILE A 49 15.62 9.86 -2.48
N SER A 50 16.62 10.68 -2.75
CA SER A 50 16.95 11.87 -1.94
C SER A 50 17.18 13.07 -2.87
N GLY A 51 17.09 14.27 -2.35
CA GLY A 51 17.06 15.49 -3.16
C GLY A 51 15.70 15.74 -3.79
N ASP A 52 15.65 16.35 -4.99
CA ASP A 52 14.42 16.77 -5.69
C ASP A 52 13.49 17.58 -4.78
N GLU A 53 14.05 18.55 -4.06
CA GLU A 53 13.28 19.38 -3.11
C GLU A 53 12.30 20.32 -3.82
N ASN A 54 12.55 20.64 -5.08
CA ASN A 54 11.66 21.40 -5.97
C ASN A 54 10.58 20.54 -6.62
N ARG A 55 10.64 19.20 -6.45
CA ARG A 55 9.63 18.21 -6.91
C ARG A 55 9.30 18.30 -8.41
N ASN A 56 10.31 18.55 -9.23
CA ASN A 56 10.17 18.61 -10.70
C ASN A 56 10.57 17.30 -11.41
N ALA A 57 11.15 16.36 -10.69
CA ALA A 57 11.46 15.04 -11.22
C ALA A 57 10.19 14.22 -11.47
N THR A 58 10.23 13.36 -12.48
CA THR A 58 9.09 12.52 -12.88
C THR A 58 9.56 11.12 -13.26
N VAL A 59 8.71 10.10 -13.05
CA VAL A 59 8.97 8.73 -13.47
C VAL A 59 7.88 8.27 -14.42
N LYS A 60 8.25 8.08 -15.70
CA LYS A 60 7.38 7.46 -16.70
C LYS A 60 7.45 5.95 -16.58
N VAL A 61 6.29 5.30 -16.78
CA VAL A 61 6.15 3.87 -16.67
C VAL A 61 5.52 3.32 -17.95
N ARG A 62 6.13 2.26 -18.48
CA ARG A 62 5.56 1.48 -19.59
C ARG A 62 5.73 0.01 -19.31
N PHE A 63 4.87 -0.81 -19.88
CA PHE A 63 4.88 -2.25 -19.67
C PHE A 63 4.43 -2.99 -20.91
N ARG A 64 4.82 -4.27 -20.99
CA ARG A 64 4.36 -5.19 -22.04
C ARG A 64 4.27 -6.60 -21.48
N LYS A 65 3.48 -7.46 -22.12
CA LYS A 65 3.59 -8.89 -21.88
C LYS A 65 4.96 -9.38 -22.37
N LYS A 66 5.61 -10.20 -21.61
CA LYS A 66 6.90 -10.77 -22.00
C LYS A 66 6.78 -11.53 -23.32
N GLY A 67 7.69 -11.23 -24.24
CA GLY A 67 7.69 -11.85 -25.59
C GLY A 67 6.82 -11.12 -26.61
N THR A 68 6.24 -9.98 -26.29
CA THR A 68 5.57 -9.08 -27.25
C THR A 68 6.40 -7.82 -27.46
N ASP A 69 6.23 -7.17 -28.62
CA ASP A 69 6.92 -5.92 -28.95
C ASP A 69 6.12 -4.67 -28.59
N GLU A 70 4.83 -4.83 -28.27
CA GLU A 70 3.90 -3.74 -27.98
C GLU A 70 4.04 -3.25 -26.53
N TRP A 71 4.65 -2.06 -26.37
CA TRP A 71 4.70 -1.36 -25.09
C TRP A 71 3.44 -0.52 -24.88
N LYS A 72 2.89 -0.59 -23.68
CA LYS A 72 1.76 0.22 -23.23
C LYS A 72 2.24 1.20 -22.16
N GLU A 73 1.75 2.44 -22.22
CA GLU A 73 1.99 3.43 -21.18
C GLU A 73 1.10 3.15 -19.98
N ALA A 74 1.67 3.24 -18.79
CA ALA A 74 0.96 3.22 -17.52
C ALA A 74 0.92 4.63 -16.92
N LEU A 75 0.19 4.79 -15.81
CA LEU A 75 0.26 6.02 -15.01
C LEU A 75 1.71 6.22 -14.53
N PRO A 76 2.22 7.46 -14.53
CA PRO A 76 3.52 7.75 -13.95
C PRO A 76 3.51 7.44 -12.44
N LEU A 77 4.68 7.12 -11.87
CA LEU A 77 4.78 7.03 -10.42
C LEU A 77 4.58 8.42 -9.80
N LEU A 78 3.85 8.44 -8.69
CA LEU A 78 3.59 9.66 -7.92
C LEU A 78 4.80 10.01 -7.05
N ARG A 79 5.21 11.28 -7.06
CA ARG A 79 6.24 11.82 -6.17
C ARG A 79 5.67 12.02 -4.76
N ILE A 80 6.21 11.28 -3.79
CA ILE A 80 5.83 11.27 -2.38
C ILE A 80 7.04 11.65 -1.56
N GLY A 81 6.84 12.25 -0.40
CA GLY A 81 7.91 12.47 0.60
C GLY A 81 7.72 13.74 1.39
N GLY A 82 8.03 13.61 2.68
CA GLY A 82 7.89 14.70 3.63
C GLY A 82 6.47 14.92 4.16
N GLU A 83 5.49 14.16 3.72
CA GLU A 83 4.12 14.19 4.25
C GLU A 83 4.12 13.65 5.68
N LYS A 84 3.48 14.38 6.59
CA LYS A 84 3.29 13.94 7.97
C LYS A 84 2.05 13.08 8.07
N VAL A 85 2.22 11.85 8.54
CA VAL A 85 1.11 10.93 8.79
C VAL A 85 0.73 11.01 10.26
N TYR A 86 -0.56 11.23 10.53
CA TYR A 86 -1.14 11.34 11.86
C TYR A 86 -2.00 10.12 12.17
N GLY A 87 -1.92 9.64 13.40
CA GLY A 87 -2.76 8.56 13.89
C GLY A 87 -4.19 9.03 14.16
N HIS A 88 -5.03 8.10 14.59
CA HIS A 88 -6.44 8.35 14.92
C HIS A 88 -6.62 9.43 16.00
N ASP A 89 -5.67 9.55 16.92
CA ASP A 89 -5.67 10.54 18.02
C ASP A 89 -5.03 11.88 17.61
N GLN A 90 -4.86 12.13 16.32
CA GLN A 90 -4.22 13.34 15.77
C GLN A 90 -2.74 13.49 16.18
N ARG A 91 -2.13 12.47 16.75
CA ARG A 91 -0.69 12.48 17.03
C ARG A 91 0.08 12.14 15.78
N TRP A 92 1.20 12.85 15.58
CA TRP A 92 2.15 12.52 14.54
C TRP A 92 2.74 11.12 14.77
N VAL A 93 2.73 10.29 13.73
CA VAL A 93 3.26 8.91 13.77
C VAL A 93 4.59 8.84 13.05
N TYR A 94 4.60 9.26 11.79
CA TYR A 94 5.83 9.27 10.99
C TYR A 94 5.73 10.29 9.84
N THR A 95 6.89 10.56 9.23
CA THR A 95 6.99 11.33 7.98
C THR A 95 7.32 10.34 6.86
N THR A 96 6.64 10.47 5.72
CA THR A 96 6.90 9.63 4.55
C THR A 96 8.29 9.89 4.01
N GLU A 97 8.96 8.82 3.59
CA GLU A 97 10.23 8.93 2.88
C GLU A 97 10.05 9.53 1.50
N SER A 98 11.09 10.16 0.99
CA SER A 98 11.11 10.68 -0.38
C SER A 98 11.20 9.53 -1.36
N MET A 99 10.18 9.39 -2.22
CA MET A 99 10.11 8.31 -3.20
C MET A 99 9.20 8.65 -4.37
N PHE A 100 9.27 7.83 -5.39
CA PHE A 100 8.23 7.67 -6.39
C PHE A 100 7.50 6.36 -6.12
N ALA A 101 6.16 6.37 -6.08
CA ALA A 101 5.37 5.17 -5.84
C ALA A 101 4.15 5.11 -6.75
N GLY A 102 3.74 3.91 -7.13
CA GLY A 102 2.56 3.71 -7.97
C GLY A 102 2.37 2.27 -8.38
N SER A 103 1.34 2.03 -9.18
CA SER A 103 0.98 0.68 -9.62
C SER A 103 0.58 0.64 -11.08
N ILE A 104 0.83 -0.50 -11.70
CA ILE A 104 0.27 -0.87 -13.01
C ILE A 104 -0.99 -1.69 -12.74
N PHE A 105 -2.10 -1.28 -13.35
CA PHE A 105 -3.43 -1.89 -13.18
C PHE A 105 -3.87 -2.61 -14.44
N ASN A 106 -4.96 -3.38 -14.31
CA ASN A 106 -5.62 -4.10 -15.41
C ASN A 106 -4.69 -5.09 -16.13
N LEU A 107 -3.80 -5.72 -15.37
CA LEU A 107 -2.97 -6.82 -15.84
C LEU A 107 -3.81 -8.09 -15.93
N GLU A 108 -3.37 -9.04 -16.74
CA GLU A 108 -3.96 -10.38 -16.80
C GLU A 108 -3.31 -11.27 -15.73
N GLN A 109 -4.11 -12.16 -15.15
CA GLN A 109 -3.63 -13.12 -14.15
C GLN A 109 -2.63 -14.13 -14.74
N GLY A 110 -1.74 -14.65 -13.90
CA GLY A 110 -0.78 -15.69 -14.26
C GLY A 110 0.14 -15.32 -15.43
N THR A 111 0.35 -14.01 -15.65
CA THR A 111 1.03 -13.50 -16.84
C THR A 111 2.32 -12.79 -16.46
N ILE A 112 3.37 -13.01 -17.27
CA ILE A 112 4.67 -12.35 -17.09
C ILE A 112 4.66 -11.05 -17.87
N TYR A 113 5.05 -9.97 -17.20
CA TYR A 113 5.21 -8.64 -17.78
C TYR A 113 6.63 -8.15 -17.63
N GLU A 114 7.09 -7.39 -18.61
CA GLU A 114 8.27 -6.53 -18.52
C GLU A 114 7.80 -5.10 -18.27
N CYS A 115 8.30 -4.48 -17.20
CA CYS A 115 7.95 -3.14 -16.78
C CYS A 115 9.20 -2.26 -16.83
N ASN A 116 9.10 -1.11 -17.46
CA ASN A 116 10.20 -0.16 -17.62
C ASN A 116 9.82 1.16 -16.95
N PHE A 117 10.75 1.67 -16.17
CA PHE A 117 10.62 2.90 -15.38
C PHE A 117 11.74 3.85 -15.76
N ARG A 118 11.40 5.05 -16.19
CA ARG A 118 12.35 6.07 -16.58
C ARG A 118 12.16 7.33 -15.78
N LEU A 119 13.15 7.63 -14.95
CA LEU A 119 13.21 8.87 -14.17
C LEU A 119 13.83 9.97 -15.02
N THR A 120 13.27 11.17 -14.94
CA THR A 120 13.79 12.39 -15.56
C THR A 120 13.74 13.51 -14.54
N ASP A 121 14.79 14.31 -14.51
CA ASP A 121 14.94 15.47 -13.65
C ASP A 121 15.74 16.55 -14.41
N ALA A 122 15.19 17.77 -14.51
CA ALA A 122 15.83 18.89 -15.20
C ALA A 122 17.13 19.33 -14.51
N ASP A 123 17.23 19.12 -13.19
CA ASP A 123 18.40 19.48 -12.39
C ASP A 123 19.48 18.39 -12.39
N GLY A 124 19.16 17.25 -12.99
CA GLY A 124 20.07 16.12 -13.16
C GLY A 124 19.81 14.97 -12.18
N ILE A 125 20.33 13.81 -12.53
CA ILE A 125 20.18 12.57 -11.79
C ILE A 125 21.55 12.05 -11.35
N GLU A 126 21.67 11.64 -10.10
CA GLU A 126 22.78 10.88 -9.54
C GLU A 126 22.32 9.44 -9.29
N GLY A 127 23.00 8.48 -9.91
CA GLY A 127 22.65 7.06 -9.84
C GLY A 127 21.91 6.55 -11.07
N THR A 128 21.09 5.53 -10.90
CA THR A 128 20.36 4.87 -12.00
C THR A 128 19.13 5.66 -12.41
N ALA A 129 19.01 6.01 -13.68
CA ALA A 129 17.85 6.75 -14.20
C ALA A 129 16.77 5.84 -14.81
N GLU A 130 17.04 4.55 -14.99
CA GLU A 130 16.12 3.62 -15.65
C GLU A 130 16.20 2.24 -15.02
N HIS A 131 15.01 1.63 -14.78
CA HIS A 131 14.88 0.26 -14.37
C HIS A 131 13.99 -0.52 -15.33
N THR A 132 14.39 -1.74 -15.64
CA THR A 132 13.53 -2.71 -16.33
C THR A 132 13.46 -3.97 -15.50
N VAL A 133 12.26 -4.36 -15.10
CA VAL A 133 12.03 -5.52 -14.25
C VAL A 133 10.98 -6.43 -14.88
N SER A 134 11.06 -7.72 -14.58
CA SER A 134 10.02 -8.68 -14.93
C SER A 134 9.22 -9.02 -13.67
N ILE A 135 7.89 -9.01 -13.80
CA ILE A 135 6.97 -9.43 -12.75
C ILE A 135 6.07 -10.56 -13.28
N THR A 136 5.55 -11.35 -12.37
CA THR A 136 4.53 -12.35 -12.70
C THR A 136 3.31 -12.10 -11.81
N THR A 137 2.16 -11.82 -12.41
CA THR A 137 0.90 -11.70 -11.68
C THR A 137 0.50 -13.06 -11.12
N LYS A 138 -0.22 -13.08 -10.00
CA LYS A 138 -0.73 -14.31 -9.42
C LYS A 138 -1.80 -14.92 -10.31
N SER A 139 -1.87 -16.25 -10.33
CA SER A 139 -3.01 -16.95 -10.89
C SER A 139 -4.18 -16.94 -9.91
N GLU A 140 -5.39 -17.03 -10.42
CA GLU A 140 -6.58 -17.16 -9.60
C GLU A 140 -6.45 -18.39 -8.67
N PRO A 141 -6.66 -18.23 -7.38
CA PRO A 141 -6.65 -19.36 -6.46
C PRO A 141 -7.69 -20.40 -6.88
N ARG A 142 -7.29 -21.64 -6.92
CA ARG A 142 -8.20 -22.77 -7.16
C ARG A 142 -8.37 -23.56 -5.88
N PRO A 143 -9.58 -24.07 -5.61
CA PRO A 143 -9.79 -25.00 -4.50
C PRO A 143 -8.82 -26.17 -4.62
N TYR A 144 -8.32 -26.63 -3.49
CA TYR A 144 -7.50 -27.86 -3.48
C TYR A 144 -8.40 -29.06 -3.73
N GLU A 145 -8.00 -29.96 -4.64
CA GLU A 145 -8.83 -31.09 -5.08
C GLU A 145 -9.25 -32.03 -3.93
N HIS A 146 -8.44 -32.08 -2.87
CA HIS A 146 -8.70 -32.89 -1.68
C HIS A 146 -9.16 -32.07 -0.48
N GLY A 147 -9.45 -30.77 -0.66
CA GLY A 147 -10.01 -29.90 0.37
C GLY A 147 -11.43 -30.27 0.71
N MET A 148 -11.81 -30.05 1.96
CA MET A 148 -13.20 -30.20 2.39
C MET A 148 -14.06 -29.07 1.85
N VAL A 149 -15.31 -29.37 1.53
CA VAL A 149 -16.32 -28.37 1.18
C VAL A 149 -17.32 -28.25 2.31
N TYR A 150 -17.39 -27.06 2.90
CA TYR A 150 -18.33 -26.73 3.99
C TYR A 150 -19.46 -25.89 3.41
N HIS A 151 -20.71 -26.31 3.59
CA HIS A 151 -21.86 -25.64 2.98
C HIS A 151 -22.56 -24.75 4.00
N VAL A 152 -22.76 -23.48 3.66
CA VAL A 152 -23.53 -22.53 4.49
C VAL A 152 -24.85 -22.22 3.79
N TYR A 153 -25.96 -22.58 4.41
CA TYR A 153 -27.30 -22.36 3.88
C TYR A 153 -28.01 -21.23 4.62
N PRO A 154 -28.85 -20.45 3.92
CA PRO A 154 -29.63 -19.40 4.55
C PRO A 154 -30.66 -19.99 5.54
N PRO A 155 -31.06 -19.26 6.59
CA PRO A 155 -32.13 -19.66 7.47
C PRO A 155 -33.41 -19.94 6.68
N GLY A 156 -34.06 -21.07 6.97
CA GLY A 156 -35.31 -21.47 6.28
C GLY A 156 -35.09 -22.11 4.90
N TYR A 157 -33.86 -22.47 4.54
CA TYR A 157 -33.62 -23.23 3.31
C TYR A 157 -34.38 -24.57 3.33
N VAL A 158 -35.19 -24.82 2.31
CA VAL A 158 -36.06 -25.98 2.17
C VAL A 158 -35.56 -27.06 1.19
N GLY A 159 -34.46 -26.80 0.50
CA GLY A 159 -33.85 -27.76 -0.44
C GLY A 159 -33.05 -28.86 0.24
N ARG A 160 -32.54 -29.81 -0.55
CA ARG A 160 -31.56 -30.79 -0.09
C ARG A 160 -30.27 -30.07 0.30
N ARG A 161 -29.76 -30.40 1.49
CA ARG A 161 -28.45 -29.90 1.96
C ARG A 161 -27.36 -30.91 1.66
N GLU A 162 -26.21 -30.42 1.27
CA GLU A 162 -24.97 -31.17 1.21
C GLU A 162 -24.22 -31.01 2.53
N GLU A 163 -23.61 -32.07 3.01
CA GLU A 163 -22.90 -32.08 4.29
C GLU A 163 -21.37 -32.00 4.11
N PRO A 164 -20.65 -31.40 5.05
CA PRO A 164 -21.13 -30.75 6.30
C PRO A 164 -21.82 -29.40 6.03
N SER A 165 -22.99 -29.18 6.67
CA SER A 165 -23.80 -27.99 6.46
C SER A 165 -24.00 -27.14 7.71
N PHE A 166 -24.07 -25.84 7.53
CA PHE A 166 -24.13 -24.82 8.59
C PHE A 166 -25.13 -23.72 8.24
N THR A 167 -25.51 -22.94 9.23
CA THR A 167 -26.40 -21.78 9.04
C THR A 167 -25.69 -20.43 9.19
N GLY A 168 -24.41 -20.45 9.57
CA GLY A 168 -23.59 -19.27 9.75
C GLY A 168 -22.15 -19.47 9.26
N LEU A 169 -21.56 -18.40 8.79
CA LEU A 169 -20.19 -18.42 8.27
C LEU A 169 -19.17 -18.74 9.38
N ASN A 170 -19.33 -18.12 10.55
CA ASN A 170 -18.45 -18.39 11.70
C ASN A 170 -18.55 -19.85 12.18
N GLU A 171 -19.76 -20.41 12.16
CA GLU A 171 -19.96 -21.82 12.49
C GLU A 171 -19.24 -22.74 11.49
N ALA A 172 -19.30 -22.41 10.21
CA ALA A 172 -18.57 -23.14 9.18
C ALA A 172 -17.05 -23.01 9.35
N TYR A 173 -16.56 -21.82 9.64
CA TYR A 173 -15.12 -21.51 9.70
C TYR A 173 -14.47 -22.02 11.00
N TYR A 174 -15.07 -21.74 12.16
CA TYR A 174 -14.49 -22.05 13.47
C TYR A 174 -15.07 -23.31 14.14
N GLY A 175 -16.13 -23.89 13.62
CA GLY A 175 -16.85 -24.99 14.28
C GLY A 175 -17.81 -24.54 15.37
N THR A 176 -17.95 -23.27 15.61
CA THR A 176 -18.86 -22.67 16.58
C THR A 176 -19.41 -21.35 16.06
N GLY A 177 -20.68 -21.08 16.38
CA GLY A 177 -21.29 -19.78 16.06
C GLY A 177 -20.90 -18.66 17.03
N ASN A 178 -20.22 -19.01 18.13
CA ASN A 178 -19.72 -18.05 19.11
C ASN A 178 -18.19 -17.95 19.01
N THR A 179 -17.70 -16.87 18.45
CA THR A 179 -16.26 -16.59 18.28
C THR A 179 -15.66 -15.83 19.47
N GLY A 180 -16.42 -15.60 20.54
CA GLY A 180 -15.95 -14.80 21.68
C GLY A 180 -15.74 -13.32 21.34
N ASP A 181 -14.76 -12.74 21.97
CA ASP A 181 -14.29 -11.39 21.68
C ASP A 181 -13.05 -11.41 20.75
N TRP A 182 -12.60 -10.23 20.32
CA TRP A 182 -11.44 -10.07 19.43
C TRP A 182 -10.12 -10.62 20.01
N TRP A 183 -10.06 -10.85 21.32
CA TRP A 183 -8.86 -11.30 22.03
C TRP A 183 -8.83 -12.81 22.22
N ASN A 184 -9.95 -13.49 21.95
CA ASN A 184 -10.15 -14.90 22.27
C ASN A 184 -10.85 -15.65 21.12
N VAL A 185 -10.33 -15.46 19.91
CA VAL A 185 -10.84 -16.12 18.71
C VAL A 185 -10.36 -17.57 18.70
N PRO A 186 -11.25 -18.57 18.51
CA PRO A 186 -10.85 -19.97 18.42
C PRO A 186 -10.02 -20.26 17.16
N GLU A 187 -9.23 -21.31 17.20
CA GLU A 187 -8.52 -21.81 16.02
C GLU A 187 -9.51 -22.16 14.91
N PRO A 188 -9.20 -21.80 13.65
CA PRO A 188 -10.03 -22.19 12.51
C PRO A 188 -10.12 -23.69 12.35
N ARG A 189 -11.33 -24.21 12.10
CA ARG A 189 -11.53 -25.61 11.69
C ARG A 189 -11.08 -25.83 10.25
N VAL A 190 -11.34 -24.86 9.39
CA VAL A 190 -10.96 -24.95 7.97
C VAL A 190 -9.45 -24.90 7.80
N GLN A 191 -8.96 -25.67 6.84
CA GLN A 191 -7.55 -25.76 6.50
C GLN A 191 -7.27 -25.06 5.17
N PRO A 192 -6.03 -24.65 4.89
CA PRO A 192 -5.67 -24.13 3.58
C PRO A 192 -6.05 -25.07 2.44
N GLY A 193 -6.85 -24.57 1.51
CA GLY A 193 -7.37 -25.34 0.38
C GLY A 193 -8.82 -25.81 0.55
N ASP A 194 -9.39 -25.74 1.76
CA ASP A 194 -10.81 -25.99 1.98
C ASP A 194 -11.68 -24.89 1.33
N VAL A 195 -12.92 -25.23 1.06
CA VAL A 195 -13.91 -24.33 0.45
C VAL A 195 -15.08 -24.13 1.40
N ILE A 196 -15.46 -22.88 1.65
CA ILE A 196 -16.73 -22.56 2.28
C ILE A 196 -17.68 -22.06 1.20
N MET A 197 -18.67 -22.87 0.86
CA MET A 197 -19.67 -22.56 -0.15
C MET A 197 -20.90 -21.94 0.50
N VAL A 198 -21.09 -20.65 0.26
CA VAL A 198 -22.26 -19.91 0.76
C VAL A 198 -23.35 -19.95 -0.29
N HIS A 199 -24.44 -20.68 0.00
CA HIS A 199 -25.56 -20.83 -0.88
C HIS A 199 -26.41 -19.56 -0.97
N ALA A 200 -27.02 -19.31 -2.12
CA ALA A 200 -27.83 -18.13 -2.36
C ALA A 200 -29.01 -18.03 -1.39
N GLY A 201 -29.29 -16.84 -0.90
CA GLY A 201 -30.41 -16.56 -0.02
C GLY A 201 -30.20 -15.35 0.87
N LEU A 202 -31.13 -15.10 1.77
CA LEU A 202 -31.09 -13.97 2.68
C LEU A 202 -30.55 -14.37 4.05
N TYR A 203 -29.39 -13.84 4.40
CA TYR A 203 -28.77 -13.99 5.72
C TYR A 203 -29.00 -12.71 6.52
N LYS A 204 -29.63 -12.82 7.70
CA LYS A 204 -29.95 -11.68 8.56
C LYS A 204 -29.21 -11.75 9.89
N GLY A 205 -28.86 -10.58 10.43
CA GLY A 205 -28.22 -10.43 11.74
C GLY A 205 -26.78 -10.92 11.76
N ASN A 206 -26.33 -11.46 12.89
CA ASN A 206 -24.94 -11.87 13.13
C ASN A 206 -24.54 -13.20 12.47
N ARG A 207 -25.39 -13.79 11.64
CA ARG A 207 -25.14 -15.10 11.02
C ARG A 207 -24.09 -15.06 9.89
N MET A 208 -23.75 -13.86 9.44
CA MET A 208 -22.66 -13.65 8.47
C MET A 208 -21.34 -13.21 9.14
N LYS A 209 -21.37 -13.08 10.44
CA LYS A 209 -20.17 -12.83 11.24
C LYS A 209 -19.48 -14.12 11.57
#